data_25fbe6f3269866523bed717a2271d5b6
#
_entry.id   25fbe6f3269866523bed717a2271d5b6
#
_cell.length_a   1.000
_cell.length_b   1.000
_cell.length_c   1.000
_cell.angle_alpha   90.00
_cell.angle_beta   90.00
_cell.angle_gamma   90.00
#
_symmetry.space_group_name_H-M   'P 1'
#
loop_
_entity.id
_entity.type
_entity.pdbx_description
1 polymer ?
#
loop_
_entity_poly.entity_id
_entity_poly.type
_entity_poly.pdbx_seq_one_letter_code
_entity_poly.pdbx_strand_id
1 'polypeptide(L)'
;MKKFIALFLLLIFTSNISLAEIKIGFVEIQKILKEAPQTVAANKKLEKEFTKRTASLKKSVKKIQEKENAFRKNSVTMSEAERAKKSKEIQSLKIEAKREEREVREDIDMRRREEIAKVQVQVNIAVEKVAKEQNYDLVLYQGVAYAGKKVDITSIVIKALSSVK
;
A
#
# COMPACT_ATOMS: atom_id res chain seq x y z
N MET A 1 26.11 -70.77 0.31
CA MET A 1 24.71 -70.20 0.31
C MET A 1 24.48 -69.27 1.50
N LYS A 2 24.79 -69.65 2.74
CA LYS A 2 24.55 -68.74 3.90
C LYS A 2 25.28 -67.37 3.87
N LYS A 3 26.49 -67.31 3.27
CA LYS A 3 27.27 -66.05 3.14
C LYS A 3 26.69 -65.08 2.09
N PHE A 4 26.02 -65.57 1.06
CA PHE A 4 25.37 -64.75 0.04
C PHE A 4 24.03 -64.14 0.55
N ILE A 5 23.33 -64.85 1.44
CA ILE A 5 22.10 -64.37 2.07
C ILE A 5 22.42 -63.22 3.03
N ALA A 6 23.52 -63.30 3.78
CA ALA A 6 23.98 -62.23 4.69
C ALA A 6 24.39 -60.98 3.93
N LEU A 7 25.00 -61.09 2.74
CA LEU A 7 25.40 -59.98 1.90
C LEU A 7 24.16 -59.29 1.25
N PHE A 8 23.14 -60.08 0.90
CA PHE A 8 21.89 -59.54 0.33
C PHE A 8 21.03 -58.81 1.37
N LEU A 9 21.04 -59.25 2.63
CA LEU A 9 20.39 -58.61 3.74
C LEU A 9 21.06 -57.26 4.13
N LEU A 10 22.36 -57.11 3.92
CA LEU A 10 23.09 -55.87 4.21
C LEU A 10 22.79 -54.76 3.16
N LEU A 11 22.39 -55.12 1.93
CA LEU A 11 22.05 -54.18 0.86
C LEU A 11 20.65 -53.53 1.02
N ILE A 12 19.79 -54.12 1.83
CA ILE A 12 18.41 -53.59 2.02
C ILE A 12 18.37 -52.47 3.08
N PHE A 13 19.42 -52.35 3.93
CA PHE A 13 19.46 -51.35 5.01
C PHE A 13 19.98 -49.97 4.63
N THR A 14 20.35 -49.74 3.37
CA THR A 14 20.67 -48.37 2.87
C THR A 14 19.44 -47.65 2.27
N SER A 15 18.29 -47.83 2.88
CA SER A 15 17.14 -46.95 2.59
C SER A 15 17.52 -45.55 3.07
N ASN A 16 18.02 -44.73 2.17
CA ASN A 16 18.11 -43.29 2.42
C ASN A 16 16.73 -42.80 2.80
N ILE A 17 16.48 -42.59 4.08
CA ILE A 17 15.34 -41.85 4.57
C ILE A 17 15.58 -40.42 4.07
N SER A 18 15.09 -40.13 2.87
CA SER A 18 15.01 -38.77 2.36
C SER A 18 14.00 -38.05 3.25
N LEU A 19 14.50 -37.42 4.30
CA LEU A 19 13.71 -36.44 5.03
C LEU A 19 13.38 -35.37 4.01
N ALA A 20 12.15 -35.34 3.55
CA ALA A 20 11.67 -34.25 2.71
C ALA A 20 11.83 -32.93 3.51
N GLU A 21 12.83 -32.15 3.14
CA GLU A 21 13.07 -30.85 3.76
C GLU A 21 11.91 -29.93 3.40
N ILE A 22 11.12 -29.52 4.39
CA ILE A 22 10.01 -28.60 4.21
C ILE A 22 10.58 -27.27 3.72
N LYS A 23 10.19 -26.86 2.51
CA LYS A 23 10.64 -25.63 1.91
C LYS A 23 9.72 -24.47 2.31
N ILE A 24 10.22 -23.61 3.18
CA ILE A 24 9.48 -22.45 3.70
C ILE A 24 9.95 -21.18 3.01
N GLY A 25 9.01 -20.34 2.56
CA GLY A 25 9.25 -19.00 2.08
C GLY A 25 8.70 -17.95 3.04
N PHE A 26 9.36 -16.80 3.11
CA PHE A 26 8.88 -15.61 3.81
C PHE A 26 8.76 -14.45 2.84
N VAL A 27 7.66 -13.68 2.96
CA VAL A 27 7.38 -12.52 2.11
C VAL A 27 7.09 -11.30 2.98
N GLU A 28 7.85 -10.24 2.79
CA GLU A 28 7.64 -8.95 3.46
C GLU A 28 6.60 -8.13 2.68
N ILE A 29 5.33 -8.26 3.06
CA ILE A 29 4.20 -7.58 2.38
C ILE A 29 4.38 -6.06 2.35
N GLN A 30 4.86 -5.45 3.43
CA GLN A 30 5.05 -3.99 3.48
C GLN A 30 6.06 -3.51 2.43
N LYS A 31 7.13 -4.27 2.21
CA LYS A 31 8.11 -3.98 1.17
C LYS A 31 7.49 -4.12 -0.22
N ILE A 32 6.71 -5.17 -0.47
CA ILE A 32 6.00 -5.34 -1.74
C ILE A 32 5.04 -4.17 -1.98
N LEU A 33 4.19 -3.84 -1.01
CA LEU A 33 3.24 -2.72 -1.13
C LEU A 33 3.93 -1.35 -1.33
N LYS A 34 5.19 -1.22 -0.95
CA LYS A 34 5.98 -0.02 -1.19
C LYS A 34 6.65 0.01 -2.57
N GLU A 35 7.18 -1.12 -3.03
CA GLU A 35 8.07 -1.22 -4.20
C GLU A 35 7.39 -1.78 -5.45
N ALA A 36 6.22 -2.42 -5.33
CA ALA A 36 5.53 -3.02 -6.46
C ALA A 36 5.14 -1.97 -7.52
N PRO A 37 5.37 -2.26 -8.81
CA PRO A 37 4.97 -1.38 -9.91
C PRO A 37 3.48 -1.03 -9.90
N GLN A 38 2.64 -1.97 -9.44
CA GLN A 38 1.20 -1.78 -9.29
C GLN A 38 0.88 -0.68 -8.26
N THR A 39 1.61 -0.63 -7.15
CA THR A 39 1.44 0.44 -6.13
C THR A 39 1.83 1.80 -6.69
N VAL A 40 2.94 1.86 -7.45
CA VAL A 40 3.37 3.10 -8.10
C VAL A 40 2.31 3.57 -9.12
N ALA A 41 1.75 2.64 -9.89
CA ALA A 41 0.67 2.95 -10.85
C ALA A 41 -0.61 3.42 -10.15
N ALA A 42 -1.00 2.76 -9.06
CA ALA A 42 -2.14 3.14 -8.23
C ALA A 42 -1.98 4.56 -7.65
N ASN A 43 -0.81 4.88 -7.11
CA ASN A 43 -0.53 6.22 -6.58
C ASN A 43 -0.61 7.30 -7.67
N LYS A 44 -0.04 7.06 -8.86
CA LYS A 44 -0.14 7.99 -10.01
C LYS A 44 -1.59 8.19 -10.46
N LYS A 45 -2.39 7.13 -10.43
CA LYS A 45 -3.82 7.20 -10.77
C LYS A 45 -4.57 8.08 -9.77
N LEU A 46 -4.35 7.88 -8.48
CA LEU A 46 -4.93 8.69 -7.42
C LEU A 46 -4.51 10.16 -7.54
N GLU A 47 -3.22 10.43 -7.75
CA GLU A 47 -2.72 11.79 -7.96
C GLU A 47 -3.46 12.49 -9.12
N LYS A 48 -3.59 11.83 -10.27
CA LYS A 48 -4.32 12.39 -11.42
C LYS A 48 -5.80 12.63 -11.11
N GLU A 49 -6.45 11.67 -10.43
CA GLU A 49 -7.87 11.74 -10.08
C GLU A 49 -8.16 12.96 -9.19
N PHE A 50 -7.29 13.22 -8.22
CA PHE A 50 -7.49 14.28 -7.24
C PHE A 50 -6.79 15.62 -7.55
N THR A 51 -5.94 15.69 -8.59
CA THR A 51 -5.17 16.90 -8.93
C THR A 51 -6.06 18.13 -9.08
N LYS A 52 -7.19 18.02 -9.78
CA LYS A 52 -8.10 19.18 -9.99
C LYS A 52 -8.76 19.64 -8.70
N ARG A 53 -9.23 18.70 -7.87
CA ARG A 53 -9.89 19.01 -6.60
C ARG A 53 -8.93 19.65 -5.60
N THR A 54 -7.73 19.10 -5.47
CA THR A 54 -6.69 19.66 -4.59
C THR A 54 -6.22 21.04 -5.06
N ALA A 55 -6.10 21.26 -6.37
CA ALA A 55 -5.78 22.58 -6.93
C ALA A 55 -6.89 23.60 -6.69
N SER A 56 -8.17 23.20 -6.81
CA SER A 56 -9.33 24.04 -6.50
C SER A 56 -9.33 24.44 -5.03
N LEU A 57 -9.18 23.48 -4.12
CA LEU A 57 -9.11 23.73 -2.69
C LEU A 57 -7.97 24.71 -2.34
N LYS A 58 -6.78 24.52 -2.92
CA LYS A 58 -5.65 25.43 -2.72
C LYS A 58 -5.97 26.86 -3.16
N LYS A 59 -6.69 27.04 -4.29
CA LYS A 59 -7.17 28.35 -4.75
C LYS A 59 -8.16 28.96 -3.77
N SER A 60 -9.12 28.17 -3.29
CA SER A 60 -10.12 28.64 -2.31
C SER A 60 -9.45 29.13 -1.02
N VAL A 61 -8.50 28.35 -0.48
CA VAL A 61 -7.75 28.74 0.71
C VAL A 61 -6.96 30.03 0.49
N LYS A 62 -6.28 30.17 -0.66
CA LYS A 62 -5.55 31.39 -1.00
C LYS A 62 -6.49 32.61 -1.09
N LYS A 63 -7.64 32.47 -1.73
CA LYS A 63 -8.65 33.54 -1.83
C LYS A 63 -9.19 33.97 -0.47
N ILE A 64 -9.39 33.00 0.44
CA ILE A 64 -9.82 33.29 1.82
C ILE A 64 -8.74 34.12 2.52
N GLN A 65 -7.49 33.73 2.40
CA GLN A 65 -6.34 34.44 3.01
C GLN A 65 -6.21 35.88 2.47
N GLU A 66 -6.41 36.09 1.18
CA GLU A 66 -6.41 37.41 0.56
C GLU A 66 -7.57 38.29 1.12
N LYS A 67 -8.79 37.72 1.25
CA LYS A 67 -9.92 38.39 1.84
C LYS A 67 -9.70 38.75 3.31
N GLU A 68 -9.12 37.87 4.10
CA GLU A 68 -8.76 38.14 5.50
C GLU A 68 -7.72 39.24 5.63
N ASN A 69 -6.71 39.25 4.77
CA ASN A 69 -5.69 40.29 4.76
C ASN A 69 -6.28 41.64 4.38
N ALA A 70 -7.15 41.66 3.35
CA ALA A 70 -7.84 42.87 2.95
C ALA A 70 -8.79 43.37 4.06
N PHE A 71 -9.53 42.48 4.70
CA PHE A 71 -10.41 42.83 5.82
C PHE A 71 -9.62 43.43 6.99
N ARG A 72 -8.47 42.81 7.38
CA ARG A 72 -7.62 43.36 8.43
C ARG A 72 -7.10 44.75 8.14
N LYS A 73 -6.70 45.03 6.89
CA LYS A 73 -6.19 46.34 6.48
C LYS A 73 -7.28 47.42 6.49
N ASN A 74 -8.46 47.06 6.05
CA ASN A 74 -9.52 48.05 5.77
C ASN A 74 -10.60 48.14 6.88
N SER A 75 -10.54 47.24 7.88
CA SER A 75 -11.60 47.15 8.93
C SER A 75 -11.77 48.44 9.73
N VAL A 76 -10.69 49.22 9.87
CA VAL A 76 -10.72 50.49 10.62
C VAL A 76 -11.58 51.57 9.92
N THR A 77 -11.61 51.56 8.60
CA THR A 77 -12.36 52.53 7.78
C THR A 77 -13.76 52.06 7.38
N MET A 78 -14.11 50.80 7.70
CA MET A 78 -15.44 50.26 7.38
C MET A 78 -16.48 50.64 8.41
N SER A 79 -17.73 50.83 7.95
CA SER A 79 -18.89 50.88 8.83
C SER A 79 -19.08 49.55 9.58
N GLU A 80 -19.79 49.60 10.71
CA GLU A 80 -20.04 48.38 11.51
C GLU A 80 -20.83 47.33 10.71
N ALA A 81 -21.82 47.74 9.93
CA ALA A 81 -22.60 46.87 9.08
C ALA A 81 -21.74 46.14 8.00
N GLU A 82 -20.83 46.91 7.34
CA GLU A 82 -19.93 46.36 6.34
C GLU A 82 -18.92 45.38 6.96
N ARG A 83 -18.41 45.71 8.15
CA ARG A 83 -17.48 44.87 8.90
C ARG A 83 -18.15 43.53 9.26
N ALA A 84 -19.38 43.60 9.82
CA ALA A 84 -20.15 42.42 10.17
C ALA A 84 -20.43 41.54 8.94
N LYS A 85 -20.84 42.14 7.81
CA LYS A 85 -21.12 41.45 6.55
C LYS A 85 -19.86 40.72 6.03
N LYS A 86 -18.72 41.41 5.94
CA LYS A 86 -17.46 40.83 5.45
C LYS A 86 -16.92 39.77 6.38
N SER A 87 -17.01 39.96 7.69
CA SER A 87 -16.62 38.96 8.68
C SER A 87 -17.44 37.67 8.50
N LYS A 88 -18.77 37.80 8.37
CA LYS A 88 -19.65 36.65 8.12
C LYS A 88 -19.34 35.93 6.79
N GLU A 89 -19.08 36.70 5.72
CA GLU A 89 -18.67 36.12 4.43
C GLU A 89 -17.39 35.30 4.55
N ILE A 90 -16.35 35.86 5.17
CA ILE A 90 -15.07 35.18 5.37
C ILE A 90 -15.28 33.91 6.20
N GLN A 91 -16.07 34.00 7.27
CA GLN A 91 -16.36 32.83 8.13
C GLN A 91 -17.07 31.73 7.36
N SER A 92 -18.05 32.05 6.52
CA SER A 92 -18.76 31.09 5.68
C SER A 92 -17.81 30.39 4.69
N LEU A 93 -16.95 31.16 4.02
CA LEU A 93 -15.94 30.60 3.11
C LEU A 93 -14.96 29.68 3.81
N LYS A 94 -14.54 30.01 5.04
CA LYS A 94 -13.67 29.12 5.85
C LYS A 94 -14.34 27.81 6.19
N ILE A 95 -15.61 27.86 6.60
CA ILE A 95 -16.39 26.66 6.93
C ILE A 95 -16.51 25.77 5.69
N GLU A 96 -16.83 26.37 4.54
CA GLU A 96 -16.96 25.65 3.27
C GLU A 96 -15.63 25.02 2.83
N ALA A 97 -14.54 25.78 2.86
CA ALA A 97 -13.20 25.26 2.52
C ALA A 97 -12.76 24.11 3.45
N LYS A 98 -13.04 24.23 4.75
CA LYS A 98 -12.74 23.17 5.73
C LYS A 98 -13.59 21.90 5.50
N ARG A 99 -14.85 22.06 5.06
CA ARG A 99 -15.69 20.94 4.67
C ARG A 99 -15.14 20.26 3.41
N GLU A 100 -14.84 21.04 2.37
CA GLU A 100 -14.25 20.53 1.12
C GLU A 100 -12.91 19.80 1.37
N GLU A 101 -12.05 20.37 2.23
CA GLU A 101 -10.79 19.74 2.62
C GLU A 101 -11.02 18.35 3.24
N ARG A 102 -11.98 18.24 4.15
CA ARG A 102 -12.33 16.98 4.79
C ARG A 102 -12.86 15.96 3.77
N GLU A 103 -13.81 16.38 2.93
CA GLU A 103 -14.39 15.51 1.89
C GLU A 103 -13.32 15.01 0.91
N VAL A 104 -12.42 15.88 0.45
CA VAL A 104 -11.30 15.49 -0.42
C VAL A 104 -10.37 14.49 0.26
N ARG A 105 -10.07 14.71 1.54
CA ARG A 105 -9.21 13.79 2.32
C ARG A 105 -9.86 12.42 2.50
N GLU A 106 -11.13 12.41 2.90
CA GLU A 106 -11.90 11.17 3.08
C GLU A 106 -11.99 10.37 1.78
N ASP A 107 -12.25 11.04 0.65
CA ASP A 107 -12.30 10.41 -0.67
C ASP A 107 -10.93 9.83 -1.08
N ILE A 108 -9.84 10.59 -0.88
CA ILE A 108 -8.47 10.10 -1.14
C ILE A 108 -8.18 8.85 -0.30
N ASP A 109 -8.51 8.87 0.99
CA ASP A 109 -8.25 7.75 1.89
C ASP A 109 -9.09 6.52 1.53
N MET A 110 -10.35 6.73 1.14
CA MET A 110 -11.21 5.64 0.64
C MET A 110 -10.65 5.05 -0.64
N ARG A 111 -10.34 5.87 -1.63
CA ARG A 111 -9.79 5.43 -2.92
C ARG A 111 -8.44 4.75 -2.77
N ARG A 112 -7.59 5.24 -1.85
CA ARG A 112 -6.31 4.61 -1.54
C ARG A 112 -6.51 3.20 -0.97
N ARG A 113 -7.43 3.01 -0.03
CA ARG A 113 -7.74 1.67 0.50
C ARG A 113 -8.24 0.72 -0.58
N GLU A 114 -9.10 1.19 -1.49
CA GLU A 114 -9.57 0.38 -2.62
C GLU A 114 -8.43 -0.05 -3.55
N GLU A 115 -7.54 0.86 -3.92
CA GLU A 115 -6.42 0.53 -4.80
C GLU A 115 -5.39 -0.40 -4.10
N ILE A 116 -5.12 -0.20 -2.80
CA ILE A 116 -4.27 -1.10 -2.01
C ILE A 116 -4.89 -2.50 -1.93
N ALA A 117 -6.21 -2.61 -1.72
CA ALA A 117 -6.89 -3.91 -1.69
C ALA A 117 -6.73 -4.66 -3.02
N LYS A 118 -6.82 -3.96 -4.17
CA LYS A 118 -6.57 -4.57 -5.49
C LYS A 118 -5.12 -5.07 -5.62
N VAL A 119 -4.15 -4.28 -5.17
CA VAL A 119 -2.74 -4.70 -5.17
C VAL A 119 -2.54 -5.92 -4.29
N GLN A 120 -3.18 -5.96 -3.10
CA GLN A 120 -3.11 -7.11 -2.20
C GLN A 120 -3.59 -8.42 -2.87
N VAL A 121 -4.68 -8.36 -3.64
CA VAL A 121 -5.17 -9.52 -4.39
C VAL A 121 -4.12 -9.98 -5.42
N GLN A 122 -3.52 -9.06 -6.15
CA GLN A 122 -2.46 -9.39 -7.11
C GLN A 122 -1.21 -9.96 -6.44
N VAL A 123 -0.85 -9.46 -5.26
CA VAL A 123 0.25 -10.00 -4.45
C VAL A 123 -0.03 -11.46 -4.05
N ASN A 124 -1.24 -11.75 -3.58
CA ASN A 124 -1.60 -13.12 -3.20
C ASN A 124 -1.52 -14.08 -4.40
N ILE A 125 -1.99 -13.66 -5.58
CA ILE A 125 -1.88 -14.44 -6.82
C ILE A 125 -0.40 -14.68 -7.17
N ALA A 126 0.45 -13.66 -7.07
CA ALA A 126 1.87 -13.79 -7.36
C ALA A 126 2.59 -14.71 -6.35
N VAL A 127 2.25 -14.61 -5.07
CA VAL A 127 2.79 -15.50 -4.02
C VAL A 127 2.41 -16.95 -4.31
N GLU A 128 1.13 -17.20 -4.60
CA GLU A 128 0.66 -18.56 -4.92
C GLU A 128 1.35 -19.13 -6.16
N LYS A 129 1.51 -18.32 -7.20
CA LYS A 129 2.22 -18.70 -8.42
C LYS A 129 3.68 -19.09 -8.12
N VAL A 130 4.41 -18.21 -7.41
CA VAL A 130 5.80 -18.45 -7.03
C VAL A 130 5.92 -19.69 -6.14
N ALA A 131 5.00 -19.88 -5.19
CA ALA A 131 4.99 -21.03 -4.30
C ALA A 131 4.86 -22.34 -5.10
N LYS A 132 3.93 -22.41 -6.04
CA LYS A 132 3.73 -23.58 -6.91
C LYS A 132 4.90 -23.83 -7.86
N GLU A 133 5.40 -22.79 -8.53
CA GLU A 133 6.49 -22.91 -9.51
C GLU A 133 7.83 -23.32 -8.87
N GLN A 134 8.05 -22.92 -7.61
CA GLN A 134 9.30 -23.20 -6.91
C GLN A 134 9.17 -24.27 -5.82
N ASN A 135 8.03 -24.97 -5.75
CA ASN A 135 7.75 -26.03 -4.79
C ASN A 135 7.97 -25.62 -3.33
N TYR A 136 7.42 -24.47 -2.92
CA TYR A 136 7.33 -24.11 -1.50
C TYR A 136 6.17 -24.84 -0.86
N ASP A 137 6.39 -25.45 0.29
CA ASP A 137 5.36 -26.14 1.09
C ASP A 137 4.58 -25.14 1.95
N LEU A 138 5.22 -24.03 2.34
CA LEU A 138 4.61 -22.98 3.16
C LEU A 138 5.20 -21.63 2.80
N VAL A 139 4.34 -20.61 2.67
CA VAL A 139 4.76 -19.21 2.55
C VAL A 139 4.09 -18.38 3.65
N LEU A 140 4.91 -17.69 4.45
CA LEU A 140 4.50 -16.85 5.57
C LEU A 140 4.73 -15.38 5.25
N TYR A 141 3.84 -14.51 5.71
CA TYR A 141 3.99 -13.06 5.56
C TYR A 141 3.47 -12.22 6.74
N GLN A 142 2.90 -12.85 7.76
CA GLN A 142 2.49 -12.18 9.00
C GLN A 142 2.84 -13.06 10.20
N GLY A 143 3.04 -12.42 11.38
CA GLY A 143 3.30 -13.14 12.62
C GLY A 143 4.71 -13.73 12.72
N VAL A 144 5.64 -13.33 11.84
CA VAL A 144 7.03 -13.80 11.84
C VAL A 144 7.91 -12.76 12.50
N ALA A 145 8.53 -13.12 13.63
CA ALA A 145 9.43 -12.23 14.37
C ALA A 145 10.80 -12.07 13.69
N TYR A 146 11.26 -13.11 12.98
CA TYR A 146 12.53 -13.11 12.26
C TYR A 146 12.49 -14.06 11.08
N ALA A 147 13.00 -13.61 9.93
CA ALA A 147 13.21 -14.42 8.74
C ALA A 147 14.62 -14.18 8.21
N GLY A 148 15.41 -15.25 8.08
CA GLY A 148 16.75 -15.18 7.49
C GLY A 148 16.70 -15.01 5.98
N LYS A 149 17.79 -14.52 5.38
CA LYS A 149 17.89 -14.27 3.93
C LYS A 149 17.60 -15.49 3.05
N LYS A 150 17.82 -16.70 3.55
CA LYS A 150 17.58 -17.96 2.80
C LYS A 150 16.10 -18.20 2.51
N VAL A 151 15.22 -17.78 3.41
CA VAL A 151 13.77 -17.98 3.30
C VAL A 151 13.05 -16.76 2.73
N ASP A 152 13.71 -15.61 2.65
CA ASP A 152 13.12 -14.38 2.10
C ASP A 152 12.99 -14.45 0.57
N ILE A 153 11.75 -14.58 0.10
CA ILE A 153 11.41 -14.64 -1.32
C ILE A 153 10.73 -13.36 -1.82
N THR A 154 10.76 -12.28 -1.04
CA THR A 154 10.09 -11.01 -1.35
C THR A 154 10.46 -10.46 -2.73
N SER A 155 11.76 -10.46 -3.08
CA SER A 155 12.21 -9.98 -4.38
C SER A 155 11.75 -10.84 -5.56
N ILE A 156 11.59 -12.15 -5.34
CA ILE A 156 11.06 -13.07 -6.35
C ILE A 156 9.58 -12.75 -6.62
N VAL A 157 8.82 -12.52 -5.56
CA VAL A 157 7.39 -12.14 -5.65
C VAL A 157 7.23 -10.79 -6.34
N ILE A 158 8.07 -9.77 -6.03
CA ILE A 158 8.05 -8.46 -6.70
C ILE A 158 8.31 -8.63 -8.21
N LYS A 159 9.25 -9.48 -8.61
CA LYS A 159 9.49 -9.77 -10.04
C LYS A 159 8.30 -10.47 -10.69
N ALA A 160 7.69 -11.44 -10.00
CA ALA A 160 6.51 -12.13 -10.51
C ALA A 160 5.32 -11.19 -10.70
N LEU A 161 5.12 -10.22 -9.78
CA LEU A 161 4.10 -9.17 -9.91
C LEU A 161 4.25 -8.34 -11.19
N SER A 162 5.48 -8.08 -11.65
CA SER A 162 5.71 -7.34 -12.89
C SER A 162 5.19 -8.06 -14.13
N SER A 163 4.96 -9.38 -14.05
CA SER A 163 4.42 -10.22 -15.13
C SER A 163 2.92 -10.51 -14.99
N VAL A 164 2.31 -10.15 -13.88
CA VAL A 164 0.85 -10.26 -13.67
C VAL A 164 0.19 -9.02 -14.28
N LYS A 165 -0.59 -9.23 -15.33
CA LYS A 165 -1.42 -8.19 -15.97
C LYS A 165 -2.74 -8.01 -15.25
#